data_cbc6824090ec0d4a2e965d4d3ee5064b
#
_entry.id   cbc6824090ec0d4a2e965d4d3ee5064b
#
_cell.length_a   1.000
_cell.length_b   1.000
_cell.length_c   1.000
_cell.angle_alpha   90.00
_cell.angle_beta   90.00
_cell.angle_gamma   90.00
#
_symmetry.space_group_name_H-M   'P 1'
#
loop_
_entity.id
_entity.type
_entity.pdbx_description
1 polymer ?
#
loop_
_entity_poly.entity_id
_entity_poly.type
_entity_poly.pdbx_seq_one_letter_code
_entity_poly.pdbx_strand_id
1 'polypeptide(L)'
;MLKAVFWGFHGVIINDDDIHPQLIAQLLLSENLRFDLEEYQEMYLGRSDRARLTAILQTRGRFVRDDYLDGLLRKKAEGYGEWLRSQPKLALYAGVDDLLYRIRSKQYVTAIVTGAQRTDVEQVLTAAKLTDQFSLVVSASDMPVAASKPAPDSYLAAIDQLNLLNPELALTPQNCLAIESCLAGVEAAKAANIPVVGVAQIYPYHMMQRCATWAVDYLNEIDFDWIAPRYERGSNAATMEEKPAV
;
A
#
# COMPACT_ATOMS: atom_id res chain seq x y z
N MET A 1 -21.05 7.54 -6.98
CA MET A 1 -20.70 6.34 -7.78
C MET A 1 -19.20 6.10 -7.69
N LEU A 2 -18.75 4.85 -7.50
CA LEU A 2 -17.32 4.47 -7.52
C LEU A 2 -16.73 4.67 -8.92
N LYS A 3 -15.52 5.25 -9.01
CA LYS A 3 -14.83 5.54 -10.26
C LYS A 3 -13.38 5.02 -10.28
N ALA A 4 -12.72 4.97 -9.12
CA ALA A 4 -11.30 4.57 -9.03
C ALA A 4 -11.03 3.62 -7.88
N VAL A 5 -10.07 2.70 -8.07
CA VAL A 5 -9.60 1.76 -7.06
C VAL A 5 -8.09 1.93 -6.88
N PHE A 6 -7.68 2.23 -5.66
CA PHE A 6 -6.28 2.42 -5.28
C PHE A 6 -5.77 1.19 -4.52
N TRP A 7 -4.61 0.69 -4.92
CA TRP A 7 -4.01 -0.49 -4.34
C TRP A 7 -2.80 -0.13 -3.48
N GLY A 8 -2.74 -0.67 -2.27
CA GLY A 8 -1.47 -0.92 -1.62
C GLY A 8 -0.61 -1.85 -2.46
N PHE A 9 0.65 -2.03 -2.10
CA PHE A 9 1.58 -2.84 -2.90
C PHE A 9 2.07 -4.07 -2.14
N HIS A 10 3.02 -3.89 -1.19
CA HIS A 10 3.44 -4.95 -0.28
C HIS A 10 2.25 -5.40 0.58
N GLY A 11 2.08 -6.70 0.74
CA GLY A 11 0.94 -7.25 1.48
C GLY A 11 -0.42 -7.16 0.77
N VAL A 12 -0.50 -6.58 -0.45
CA VAL A 12 -1.73 -6.54 -1.27
C VAL A 12 -1.51 -7.21 -2.61
N ILE A 13 -0.50 -6.79 -3.37
CA ILE A 13 -0.17 -7.34 -4.69
C ILE A 13 0.86 -8.45 -4.57
N ILE A 14 1.94 -8.20 -3.84
CA ILE A 14 3.05 -9.12 -3.67
C ILE A 14 3.19 -9.55 -2.19
N ASN A 15 3.41 -10.84 -1.99
CA ASN A 15 3.71 -11.44 -0.69
C ASN A 15 5.23 -11.46 -0.50
N ASP A 16 5.75 -10.37 -0.02
CA ASP A 16 7.17 -10.12 0.24
C ASP A 16 7.42 -9.53 1.64
N ASP A 17 6.43 -9.67 2.52
CA ASP A 17 6.44 -9.03 3.83
C ASP A 17 7.60 -9.49 4.72
N ASP A 18 8.06 -10.73 4.55
CA ASP A 18 9.14 -11.31 5.35
C ASP A 18 10.53 -10.78 4.99
N ILE A 19 10.76 -10.32 3.75
CA ILE A 19 12.09 -9.86 3.33
C ILE A 19 12.42 -8.46 3.85
N HIS A 20 11.44 -7.58 3.94
CA HIS A 20 11.68 -6.19 4.36
C HIS A 20 12.26 -6.05 5.77
N PRO A 21 11.71 -6.71 6.81
CA PRO A 21 12.32 -6.67 8.14
C PRO A 21 13.73 -7.29 8.15
N GLN A 22 14.00 -8.33 7.35
CA GLN A 22 15.32 -8.93 7.25
C GLN A 22 16.35 -7.96 6.66
N LEU A 23 16.01 -7.25 5.57
CA LEU A 23 16.87 -6.24 4.97
C LEU A 23 17.14 -5.07 5.92
N ILE A 24 16.14 -4.60 6.64
CA ILE A 24 16.31 -3.56 7.66
C ILE A 24 17.19 -4.06 8.81
N ALA A 25 16.99 -5.29 9.27
CA ALA A 25 17.83 -5.90 10.30
C ALA A 25 19.31 -5.96 9.88
N GLN A 26 19.59 -6.36 8.64
CA GLN A 26 20.95 -6.39 8.10
C GLN A 26 21.58 -4.99 8.05
N LEU A 27 20.82 -3.99 7.61
CA LEU A 27 21.28 -2.60 7.61
C LEU A 27 21.60 -2.11 9.04
N LEU A 28 20.70 -2.33 9.99
CA LEU A 28 20.90 -1.91 11.38
C LEU A 28 22.10 -2.64 12.02
N LEU A 29 22.29 -3.92 11.72
CA LEU A 29 23.44 -4.69 12.18
C LEU A 29 24.74 -4.09 11.64
N SER A 30 24.80 -3.68 10.38
CA SER A 30 25.98 -3.00 9.81
C SER A 30 26.28 -1.66 10.47
N GLU A 31 25.30 -1.05 11.11
CA GLU A 31 25.40 0.17 11.89
C GLU A 31 25.68 -0.08 13.41
N ASN A 32 25.90 -1.34 13.81
CA ASN A 32 25.99 -1.77 15.21
C ASN A 32 24.73 -1.43 16.03
N LEU A 33 23.57 -1.50 15.41
CA LEU A 33 22.26 -1.27 16.03
C LEU A 33 21.46 -2.56 16.09
N ARG A 34 20.62 -2.69 17.12
CA ARG A 34 19.71 -3.82 17.25
C ARG A 34 18.46 -3.58 16.41
N PHE A 35 17.96 -4.65 15.81
CA PHE A 35 16.65 -4.72 15.19
C PHE A 35 15.67 -5.35 16.18
N ASP A 36 14.47 -4.80 16.25
CA ASP A 36 13.36 -5.32 17.01
C ASP A 36 12.18 -5.52 16.05
N LEU A 37 11.70 -6.75 15.91
CA LEU A 37 10.64 -7.10 14.97
C LEU A 37 9.27 -6.57 15.44
N GLU A 38 8.99 -6.62 16.74
CA GLU A 38 7.73 -6.15 17.32
C GLU A 38 7.61 -4.62 17.13
N GLU A 39 8.66 -3.87 17.50
CA GLU A 39 8.75 -2.43 17.23
C GLU A 39 8.56 -2.12 15.73
N TYR A 40 9.19 -2.92 14.84
CA TYR A 40 9.05 -2.75 13.40
C TYR A 40 7.61 -2.91 12.93
N GLN A 41 6.92 -3.93 13.39
CA GLN A 41 5.54 -4.23 13.01
C GLN A 41 4.56 -3.19 13.55
N GLU A 42 4.72 -2.77 14.80
CA GLU A 42 3.82 -1.83 15.44
C GLU A 42 4.00 -0.39 14.95
N MET A 43 5.24 0.07 14.79
CA MET A 43 5.53 1.49 14.58
C MET A 43 5.86 1.86 13.14
N TYR A 44 6.38 0.92 12.35
CA TYR A 44 7.01 1.27 11.08
C TYR A 44 6.41 0.58 9.86
N LEU A 45 5.60 -0.46 10.03
CA LEU A 45 5.00 -1.19 8.90
C LEU A 45 4.08 -0.26 8.10
N GLY A 46 4.20 -0.32 6.76
CA GLY A 46 3.44 0.51 5.83
C GLY A 46 3.99 1.92 5.57
N ARG A 47 4.99 2.37 6.34
CA ARG A 47 5.71 3.63 6.07
C ARG A 47 6.69 3.45 4.91
N SER A 48 7.11 4.57 4.29
CA SER A 48 8.21 4.52 3.32
C SER A 48 9.52 4.11 4.00
N ASP A 49 10.41 3.45 3.24
CA ASP A 49 11.70 3.01 3.77
C ASP A 49 12.54 4.17 4.33
N ARG A 50 12.48 5.34 3.69
CA ARG A 50 13.15 6.55 4.19
C ARG A 50 12.59 6.99 5.53
N ALA A 51 11.26 7.09 5.65
CA ALA A 51 10.60 7.49 6.90
C ALA A 51 10.89 6.47 8.02
N ARG A 52 10.85 5.19 7.68
CA ARG A 52 11.14 4.08 8.58
C ARG A 52 12.57 4.12 9.10
N LEU A 53 13.57 4.14 8.22
CA LEU A 53 14.98 4.17 8.60
C LEU A 53 15.32 5.45 9.38
N THR A 54 14.80 6.60 8.96
CA THR A 54 14.97 7.86 9.68
C THR A 54 14.47 7.73 11.12
N ALA A 55 13.25 7.25 11.32
CA ALA A 55 12.64 7.10 12.63
C ALA A 55 13.41 6.08 13.50
N ILE A 56 13.78 4.92 12.95
CA ILE A 56 14.56 3.91 13.66
C ILE A 56 15.92 4.46 14.10
N LEU A 57 16.63 5.16 13.23
CA LEU A 57 17.93 5.74 13.58
C LEU A 57 17.79 6.82 14.65
N GLN A 58 16.79 7.69 14.54
CA GLN A 58 16.52 8.75 15.52
C GLN A 58 16.16 8.20 16.91
N THR A 59 15.31 7.17 16.99
CA THR A 59 14.98 6.54 18.29
C THR A 59 16.20 5.91 18.97
N ARG A 60 17.24 5.60 18.20
CA ARG A 60 18.52 5.09 18.71
C ARG A 60 19.60 6.17 18.87
N GLY A 61 19.17 7.46 18.83
CA GLY A 61 20.05 8.62 19.01
C GLY A 61 20.99 8.89 17.84
N ARG A 62 20.71 8.33 16.65
CA ARG A 62 21.48 8.54 15.44
C ARG A 62 20.80 9.53 14.52
N PHE A 63 21.39 10.71 14.37
CA PHE A 63 20.98 11.72 13.40
C PHE A 63 21.95 11.67 12.22
N VAL A 64 21.47 11.19 11.08
CA VAL A 64 22.29 11.00 9.89
C VAL A 64 21.90 12.05 8.82
N ARG A 65 22.87 12.38 7.96
CA ARG A 65 22.62 13.25 6.81
C ARG A 65 21.90 12.48 5.70
N ASP A 66 21.25 13.21 4.81
CA ASP A 66 20.48 12.61 3.71
C ASP A 66 21.34 11.76 2.79
N ASP A 67 22.59 12.18 2.47
CA ASP A 67 23.50 11.41 1.61
C ASP A 67 23.84 10.03 2.20
N TYR A 68 23.99 9.95 3.51
CA TYR A 68 24.21 8.70 4.22
C TYR A 68 22.97 7.81 4.21
N LEU A 69 21.81 8.40 4.47
CA LEU A 69 20.52 7.69 4.43
C LEU A 69 20.24 7.14 3.01
N ASP A 70 20.56 7.93 1.97
CA ASP A 70 20.48 7.48 0.58
C ASP A 70 21.38 6.26 0.30
N GLY A 71 22.53 6.21 0.93
CA GLY A 71 23.42 5.05 0.87
C GLY A 71 22.79 3.79 1.47
N LEU A 72 22.13 3.91 2.62
CA LEU A 72 21.42 2.80 3.26
C LEU A 72 20.22 2.34 2.42
N LEU A 73 19.45 3.29 1.87
CA LEU A 73 18.31 2.99 1.01
C LEU A 73 18.73 2.25 -0.28
N ARG A 74 19.85 2.65 -0.90
CA ARG A 74 20.40 1.92 -2.05
C ARG A 74 20.76 0.49 -1.70
N LYS A 75 21.47 0.26 -0.57
CA LYS A 75 21.78 -1.10 -0.10
C LYS A 75 20.53 -1.94 0.12
N LYS A 76 19.49 -1.35 0.70
CA LYS A 76 18.20 -2.05 0.89
C LYS A 76 17.58 -2.41 -0.45
N ALA A 77 17.55 -1.49 -1.41
CA ALA A 77 16.98 -1.72 -2.74
C ALA A 77 17.78 -2.78 -3.54
N GLU A 78 19.13 -2.77 -3.43
CA GLU A 78 19.99 -3.81 -4.01
C GLU A 78 19.66 -5.20 -3.43
N GLY A 79 19.59 -5.31 -2.10
CA GLY A 79 19.22 -6.56 -1.43
C GLY A 79 17.82 -7.04 -1.80
N TYR A 80 16.85 -6.13 -1.92
CA TYR A 80 15.51 -6.48 -2.39
C TYR A 80 15.53 -7.00 -3.84
N GLY A 81 16.25 -6.33 -4.73
CA GLY A 81 16.41 -6.77 -6.12
C GLY A 81 17.10 -8.13 -6.24
N GLU A 82 18.11 -8.42 -5.40
CA GLU A 82 18.75 -9.74 -5.33
C GLU A 82 17.76 -10.82 -4.87
N TRP A 83 17.03 -10.56 -3.79
CA TRP A 83 15.99 -11.45 -3.32
C TRP A 83 14.95 -11.72 -4.41
N LEU A 84 14.43 -10.67 -5.06
CA LEU A 84 13.41 -10.82 -6.11
C LEU A 84 13.90 -11.72 -7.26
N ARG A 85 15.15 -11.53 -7.71
CA ARG A 85 15.76 -12.38 -8.76
C ARG A 85 16.00 -13.82 -8.33
N SER A 86 16.17 -14.07 -7.03
CA SER A 86 16.37 -15.41 -6.48
C SER A 86 15.06 -16.21 -6.40
N GLN A 87 13.90 -15.56 -6.51
CA GLN A 87 12.62 -16.24 -6.39
C GLN A 87 12.34 -17.10 -7.64
N PRO A 88 12.08 -18.40 -7.49
CA PRO A 88 11.76 -19.27 -8.63
C PRO A 88 10.43 -18.89 -9.29
N LYS A 89 9.53 -18.28 -8.53
CA LYS A 89 8.25 -17.75 -8.95
C LYS A 89 7.91 -16.53 -8.10
N LEU A 90 7.40 -15.50 -8.75
CA LEU A 90 6.93 -14.31 -8.07
C LEU A 90 5.71 -14.66 -7.18
N ALA A 91 5.80 -14.32 -5.91
CA ALA A 91 4.76 -14.62 -4.92
C ALA A 91 3.67 -13.53 -4.92
N LEU A 92 2.87 -13.44 -5.99
CA LEU A 92 1.68 -12.58 -5.97
C LEU A 92 0.62 -13.19 -5.05
N TYR A 93 -0.13 -12.32 -4.38
CA TYR A 93 -1.29 -12.78 -3.61
C TYR A 93 -2.38 -13.36 -4.52
N ALA A 94 -3.04 -14.40 -4.04
CA ALA A 94 -4.15 -15.01 -4.75
C ALA A 94 -5.28 -13.99 -4.96
N GLY A 95 -5.84 -13.95 -6.16
CA GLY A 95 -6.94 -13.07 -6.51
C GLY A 95 -6.53 -11.72 -7.12
N VAL A 96 -5.23 -11.39 -7.23
CA VAL A 96 -4.76 -10.15 -7.88
C VAL A 96 -5.28 -10.06 -9.32
N ASP A 97 -5.05 -11.09 -10.14
CA ASP A 97 -5.45 -11.10 -11.55
C ASP A 97 -6.98 -11.03 -11.71
N ASP A 98 -7.72 -11.79 -10.89
CA ASP A 98 -9.17 -11.80 -10.90
C ASP A 98 -9.75 -10.42 -10.51
N LEU A 99 -9.21 -9.82 -9.46
CA LEU A 99 -9.66 -8.50 -9.02
C LEU A 99 -9.36 -7.41 -10.05
N LEU A 100 -8.19 -7.44 -10.68
CA LEU A 100 -7.83 -6.54 -11.79
C LEU A 100 -8.79 -6.72 -12.98
N TYR A 101 -9.12 -7.96 -13.33
CA TYR A 101 -10.11 -8.24 -14.36
C TYR A 101 -11.48 -7.64 -14.02
N ARG A 102 -11.96 -7.82 -12.77
CA ARG A 102 -13.26 -7.27 -12.32
C ARG A 102 -13.27 -5.74 -12.29
N ILE A 103 -12.18 -5.10 -11.87
CA ILE A 103 -12.03 -3.63 -11.89
C ILE A 103 -12.14 -3.11 -13.32
N ARG A 104 -11.42 -3.74 -14.26
CA ARG A 104 -11.45 -3.36 -15.68
C ARG A 104 -12.83 -3.59 -16.30
N SER A 105 -13.49 -4.70 -15.97
CA SER A 105 -14.86 -4.99 -16.47
C SER A 105 -15.89 -3.96 -16.01
N LYS A 106 -15.66 -3.32 -14.85
CA LYS A 106 -16.46 -2.23 -14.32
C LYS A 106 -16.02 -0.85 -14.81
N GLN A 107 -14.96 -0.78 -15.63
CA GLN A 107 -14.36 0.46 -16.13
C GLN A 107 -13.86 1.40 -15.03
N TYR A 108 -13.51 0.88 -13.87
CA TYR A 108 -12.86 1.68 -12.83
C TYR A 108 -11.40 1.95 -13.18
N VAL A 109 -10.95 3.18 -12.95
CA VAL A 109 -9.53 3.52 -13.04
C VAL A 109 -8.79 2.87 -11.88
N THR A 110 -7.59 2.35 -12.13
CA THR A 110 -6.80 1.71 -11.09
C THR A 110 -5.41 2.31 -10.98
N ALA A 111 -4.94 2.52 -9.75
CA ALA A 111 -3.63 3.04 -9.45
C ALA A 111 -3.00 2.36 -8.23
N ILE A 112 -1.68 2.32 -8.18
CA ILE A 112 -0.93 1.90 -6.99
C ILE A 112 -0.59 3.12 -6.15
N VAL A 113 -0.84 3.04 -4.83
CA VAL A 113 -0.46 4.07 -3.84
C VAL A 113 0.31 3.38 -2.73
N THR A 114 1.64 3.59 -2.70
CA THR A 114 2.53 2.78 -1.86
C THR A 114 3.66 3.57 -1.21
N GLY A 115 4.13 3.08 -0.05
CA GLY A 115 5.38 3.50 0.57
C GLY A 115 6.64 2.82 0.01
N ALA A 116 6.50 1.90 -0.96
CA ALA A 116 7.62 1.27 -1.64
C ALA A 116 8.38 2.26 -2.54
N GLN A 117 9.65 1.97 -2.83
CA GLN A 117 10.39 2.71 -3.85
C GLN A 117 9.82 2.40 -5.23
N ARG A 118 9.85 3.38 -6.14
CA ARG A 118 9.36 3.21 -7.51
C ARG A 118 10.06 2.05 -8.23
N THR A 119 11.36 1.92 -8.05
CA THR A 119 12.15 0.83 -8.64
C THR A 119 11.70 -0.56 -8.20
N ASP A 120 11.32 -0.73 -6.93
CA ASP A 120 10.84 -1.99 -6.40
C ASP A 120 9.49 -2.35 -7.04
N VAL A 121 8.59 -1.37 -7.14
CA VAL A 121 7.28 -1.54 -7.80
C VAL A 121 7.44 -1.92 -9.27
N GLU A 122 8.26 -1.20 -10.02
CA GLU A 122 8.47 -1.43 -11.45
C GLU A 122 9.08 -2.81 -11.74
N GLN A 123 10.03 -3.26 -10.92
CA GLN A 123 10.62 -4.61 -11.03
C GLN A 123 9.56 -5.69 -10.86
N VAL A 124 8.72 -5.59 -9.84
CA VAL A 124 7.65 -6.55 -9.58
C VAL A 124 6.60 -6.53 -10.67
N LEU A 125 6.10 -5.34 -11.07
CA LEU A 125 5.09 -5.21 -12.11
C LEU A 125 5.58 -5.75 -13.45
N THR A 126 6.85 -5.51 -13.80
CA THR A 126 7.46 -6.04 -15.02
C THR A 126 7.56 -7.56 -14.97
N ALA A 127 8.06 -8.12 -13.87
CA ALA A 127 8.18 -9.57 -13.67
C ALA A 127 6.81 -10.26 -13.66
N ALA A 128 5.79 -9.60 -13.12
CA ALA A 128 4.40 -10.07 -13.08
C ALA A 128 3.62 -9.86 -14.38
N LYS A 129 4.16 -9.07 -15.34
CA LYS A 129 3.46 -8.62 -16.57
C LYS A 129 2.19 -7.80 -16.24
N LEU A 130 2.25 -6.98 -15.20
CA LEU A 130 1.15 -6.16 -14.71
C LEU A 130 1.35 -4.65 -14.97
N THR A 131 2.42 -4.26 -15.66
CA THR A 131 2.78 -2.84 -15.88
C THR A 131 1.63 -2.04 -16.50
N ASP A 132 0.96 -2.61 -17.50
CA ASP A 132 -0.13 -1.95 -18.24
C ASP A 132 -1.50 -2.05 -17.54
N GLN A 133 -1.55 -2.65 -16.36
CA GLN A 133 -2.80 -2.82 -15.62
C GLN A 133 -3.13 -1.60 -14.72
N PHE A 134 -2.15 -0.73 -14.49
CA PHE A 134 -2.31 0.42 -13.61
C PHE A 134 -2.09 1.72 -14.39
N SER A 135 -3.04 2.65 -14.26
CA SER A 135 -2.98 3.96 -14.92
C SER A 135 -1.96 4.89 -14.27
N LEU A 136 -1.63 4.65 -13.00
CA LEU A 136 -0.72 5.49 -12.22
C LEU A 136 -0.06 4.67 -11.11
N VAL A 137 1.18 5.01 -10.79
CA VAL A 137 1.88 4.58 -9.57
C VAL A 137 2.30 5.82 -8.79
N VAL A 138 1.83 5.96 -7.56
CA VAL A 138 2.34 6.93 -6.58
C VAL A 138 3.16 6.14 -5.56
N SER A 139 4.44 6.38 -5.54
CA SER A 139 5.44 5.66 -4.74
C SER A 139 6.10 6.59 -3.70
N ALA A 140 6.92 6.02 -2.83
CA ALA A 140 7.72 6.81 -1.89
C ALA A 140 8.67 7.78 -2.60
N SER A 141 9.09 7.47 -3.82
CA SER A 141 9.99 8.32 -4.62
C SER A 141 9.33 9.62 -5.09
N ASP A 142 8.01 9.67 -5.09
CA ASP A 142 7.23 10.81 -5.56
C ASP A 142 6.81 11.76 -4.43
N MET A 143 7.07 11.36 -3.17
CA MET A 143 6.53 12.03 -1.99
C MET A 143 7.64 12.47 -1.03
N PRO A 144 7.49 13.64 -0.37
CA PRO A 144 8.38 13.99 0.72
C PRO A 144 8.23 13.03 1.91
N VAL A 145 9.27 12.88 2.73
CA VAL A 145 9.28 11.95 3.87
C VAL A 145 8.11 12.15 4.83
N ALA A 146 7.75 13.41 5.08
CA ALA A 146 6.64 13.78 5.97
C ALA A 146 5.27 13.32 5.43
N ALA A 147 5.15 13.08 4.13
CA ALA A 147 3.94 12.59 3.47
C ALA A 147 3.87 11.05 3.40
N SER A 148 4.75 10.35 4.11
CA SER A 148 4.68 8.89 4.25
C SER A 148 3.44 8.48 5.04
N LYS A 149 2.78 7.38 4.63
CA LYS A 149 1.68 6.78 5.41
C LYS A 149 2.07 6.68 6.89
N PRO A 150 1.18 7.05 7.82
CA PRO A 150 -0.26 7.21 7.69
C PRO A 150 -0.75 8.58 7.19
N ALA A 151 0.12 9.50 6.72
CA ALA A 151 -0.33 10.75 6.11
C ALA A 151 -1.16 10.48 4.84
N PRO A 152 -2.20 11.31 4.56
CA PRO A 152 -3.11 11.11 3.43
C PRO A 152 -2.53 11.52 2.08
N ASP A 153 -1.40 12.17 2.07
CA ASP A 153 -0.83 12.92 0.95
C ASP A 153 -0.67 12.08 -0.32
N SER A 154 -0.21 10.83 -0.20
CA SER A 154 -0.04 9.93 -1.34
C SER A 154 -1.37 9.59 -2.03
N TYR A 155 -2.45 9.47 -1.29
CA TYR A 155 -3.78 9.24 -1.85
C TYR A 155 -4.35 10.49 -2.52
N LEU A 156 -4.18 11.64 -1.89
CA LEU A 156 -4.59 12.93 -2.47
C LEU A 156 -3.80 13.22 -3.75
N ALA A 157 -2.49 12.98 -3.74
CA ALA A 157 -1.64 13.11 -4.93
C ALA A 157 -2.08 12.16 -6.07
N ALA A 158 -2.53 10.94 -5.74
CA ALA A 158 -3.05 10.01 -6.75
C ALA A 158 -4.32 10.54 -7.41
N ILE A 159 -5.25 11.12 -6.64
CA ILE A 159 -6.47 11.76 -7.16
C ILE A 159 -6.11 12.93 -8.08
N ASP A 160 -5.24 13.83 -7.62
CA ASP A 160 -4.84 15.01 -8.38
C ASP A 160 -4.15 14.63 -9.70
N GLN A 161 -3.21 13.68 -9.67
CA GLN A 161 -2.50 13.23 -10.87
C GLN A 161 -3.45 12.53 -11.86
N LEU A 162 -4.38 11.68 -11.40
CA LEU A 162 -5.35 11.05 -12.29
C LEU A 162 -6.30 12.06 -12.90
N ASN A 163 -6.72 13.08 -12.16
CA ASN A 163 -7.53 14.18 -12.68
C ASN A 163 -6.76 15.04 -13.69
N LEU A 164 -5.45 15.21 -13.52
CA LEU A 164 -4.60 15.89 -14.51
C LEU A 164 -4.45 15.06 -15.79
N LEU A 165 -4.31 13.74 -15.68
CA LEU A 165 -4.21 12.83 -16.82
C LEU A 165 -5.54 12.71 -17.59
N ASN A 166 -6.66 12.72 -16.88
CA ASN A 166 -8.01 12.67 -17.45
C ASN A 166 -8.98 13.51 -16.62
N PRO A 167 -9.16 14.79 -16.97
CA PRO A 167 -10.04 15.71 -16.23
C PRO A 167 -11.53 15.27 -16.19
N GLU A 168 -11.97 14.47 -17.15
CA GLU A 168 -13.36 13.98 -17.18
C GLU A 168 -13.66 12.97 -16.06
N LEU A 169 -12.64 12.37 -15.46
CA LEU A 169 -12.81 11.51 -14.29
C LEU A 169 -13.45 12.29 -13.14
N ALA A 170 -13.03 13.53 -12.94
CA ALA A 170 -13.49 14.39 -11.84
C ALA A 170 -13.50 13.61 -10.52
N LEU A 171 -12.33 12.96 -10.21
CA LEU A 171 -12.18 12.15 -9.01
C LEU A 171 -12.22 13.02 -7.77
N THR A 172 -12.91 12.53 -6.77
CA THR A 172 -12.89 13.02 -5.40
C THR A 172 -12.67 11.84 -4.46
N PRO A 173 -12.24 12.05 -3.22
CA PRO A 173 -12.09 10.96 -2.26
C PRO A 173 -13.33 10.06 -2.17
N GLN A 174 -14.52 10.64 -2.27
CA GLN A 174 -15.80 9.94 -2.11
C GLN A 174 -16.17 9.02 -3.28
N ASN A 175 -15.45 9.08 -4.39
CA ASN A 175 -15.67 8.16 -5.53
C ASN A 175 -14.47 7.25 -5.79
N CYS A 176 -13.52 7.18 -4.82
CA CYS A 176 -12.38 6.30 -4.82
C CYS A 176 -12.52 5.22 -3.74
N LEU A 177 -11.92 4.06 -3.95
CA LEU A 177 -11.81 2.95 -2.99
C LEU A 177 -10.34 2.61 -2.81
N ALA A 178 -9.87 2.46 -1.57
CA ALA A 178 -8.55 1.94 -1.28
C ALA A 178 -8.61 0.45 -0.90
N ILE A 179 -7.56 -0.31 -1.22
CA ILE A 179 -7.33 -1.70 -0.80
C ILE A 179 -5.98 -1.72 -0.06
N GLU A 180 -6.01 -2.09 1.21
CA GLU A 180 -4.85 -2.04 2.08
C GLU A 180 -4.74 -3.28 2.97
N SER A 181 -3.51 -3.64 3.34
CA SER A 181 -3.22 -4.78 4.24
C SER A 181 -2.56 -4.35 5.55
N CYS A 182 -2.19 -3.08 5.69
CA CYS A 182 -1.52 -2.56 6.89
C CYS A 182 -2.26 -1.38 7.51
N LEU A 183 -2.10 -1.19 8.83
CA LEU A 183 -2.80 -0.16 9.59
C LEU A 183 -2.47 1.25 9.09
N ALA A 184 -1.19 1.55 8.84
CA ALA A 184 -0.78 2.86 8.34
C ALA A 184 -1.41 3.19 6.96
N GLY A 185 -1.60 2.18 6.10
CA GLY A 185 -2.30 2.34 4.83
C GLY A 185 -3.78 2.61 4.99
N VAL A 186 -4.43 1.87 5.89
CA VAL A 186 -5.85 2.09 6.23
C VAL A 186 -6.06 3.49 6.82
N GLU A 187 -5.20 3.92 7.74
CA GLU A 187 -5.27 5.25 8.34
C GLU A 187 -5.07 6.35 7.30
N ALA A 188 -4.10 6.20 6.39
CA ALA A 188 -3.85 7.15 5.32
C ALA A 188 -5.05 7.32 4.38
N ALA A 189 -5.68 6.21 3.96
CA ALA A 189 -6.88 6.23 3.13
C ALA A 189 -8.05 6.93 3.84
N LYS A 190 -8.29 6.60 5.10
CA LYS A 190 -9.33 7.24 5.93
C LYS A 190 -9.06 8.72 6.16
N ALA A 191 -7.81 9.11 6.43
CA ALA A 191 -7.41 10.51 6.56
C ALA A 191 -7.61 11.30 5.25
N ALA A 192 -7.50 10.64 4.10
CA ALA A 192 -7.86 11.19 2.80
C ALA A 192 -9.37 11.20 2.52
N ASN A 193 -10.22 10.73 3.46
CA ASN A 193 -11.66 10.52 3.29
C ASN A 193 -12.01 9.51 2.17
N ILE A 194 -11.16 8.52 1.95
CA ILE A 194 -11.38 7.43 1.00
C ILE A 194 -11.84 6.19 1.76
N PRO A 195 -13.00 5.58 1.41
CA PRO A 195 -13.36 4.28 1.92
C PRO A 195 -12.30 3.23 1.62
N VAL A 196 -12.04 2.31 2.57
CA VAL A 196 -10.96 1.35 2.46
C VAL A 196 -11.44 -0.07 2.77
N VAL A 197 -11.03 -1.00 1.91
CA VAL A 197 -11.11 -2.44 2.17
C VAL A 197 -9.78 -2.88 2.78
N GLY A 198 -9.83 -3.34 4.02
CA GLY A 198 -8.70 -3.98 4.68
C GLY A 198 -8.65 -5.47 4.33
N VAL A 199 -7.52 -5.93 3.77
CA VAL A 199 -7.32 -7.36 3.45
C VAL A 199 -6.48 -8.00 4.55
N ALA A 200 -6.96 -9.11 5.13
CA ALA A 200 -6.36 -9.76 6.29
C ALA A 200 -5.15 -10.65 5.93
N GLN A 201 -4.20 -10.10 5.19
CA GLN A 201 -2.99 -10.80 4.75
C GLN A 201 -1.82 -10.62 5.72
N ILE A 202 -1.69 -9.44 6.31
CA ILE A 202 -0.64 -9.13 7.31
C ILE A 202 -1.21 -9.19 8.72
N TYR A 203 -2.37 -8.58 8.91
CA TYR A 203 -3.06 -8.56 10.21
C TYR A 203 -4.29 -9.46 10.18
N PRO A 204 -4.67 -10.06 11.33
CA PRO A 204 -5.89 -10.86 11.43
C PRO A 204 -7.15 -10.07 11.03
N TYR A 205 -8.13 -10.76 10.45
CA TYR A 205 -9.40 -10.18 9.99
C TYR A 205 -10.05 -9.23 11.01
N HIS A 206 -10.13 -9.64 12.29
CA HIS A 206 -10.75 -8.85 13.33
C HIS A 206 -10.06 -7.50 13.59
N MET A 207 -8.76 -7.38 13.30
CA MET A 207 -8.04 -6.11 13.38
C MET A 207 -8.38 -5.23 12.20
N MET A 208 -8.39 -5.78 10.97
CA MET A 208 -8.80 -5.05 9.77
C MET A 208 -10.25 -4.58 9.89
N GLN A 209 -11.16 -5.41 10.38
CA GLN A 209 -12.57 -5.08 10.59
C GLN A 209 -12.77 -3.87 11.54
N ARG A 210 -11.91 -3.70 12.54
CA ARG A 210 -12.01 -2.58 13.49
C ARG A 210 -11.55 -1.24 12.91
N CYS A 211 -10.64 -1.25 11.94
CA CYS A 211 -10.00 -0.03 11.44
C CYS A 211 -10.43 0.35 10.01
N ALA A 212 -10.68 -0.61 9.12
CA ALA A 212 -11.09 -0.36 7.75
C ALA A 212 -12.59 -0.06 7.62
N THR A 213 -13.03 0.42 6.47
CA THR A 213 -14.47 0.59 6.16
C THR A 213 -15.12 -0.77 5.97
N TRP A 214 -14.44 -1.68 5.30
CA TRP A 214 -14.81 -3.09 5.13
C TRP A 214 -13.56 -3.94 5.28
N ALA A 215 -13.73 -5.19 5.66
CA ALA A 215 -12.63 -6.14 5.76
C ALA A 215 -12.97 -7.44 5.00
N VAL A 216 -11.94 -8.06 4.45
CA VAL A 216 -12.00 -9.36 3.79
C VAL A 216 -10.76 -10.18 4.16
N ASP A 217 -10.86 -11.50 4.12
CA ASP A 217 -9.69 -12.37 4.28
C ASP A 217 -8.85 -12.42 3.00
N TYR A 218 -9.51 -12.43 1.83
CA TYR A 218 -8.87 -12.57 0.53
C TYR A 218 -9.36 -11.53 -0.49
N LEU A 219 -8.52 -11.17 -1.47
CA LEU A 219 -8.84 -10.21 -2.52
C LEU A 219 -10.06 -10.60 -3.38
N ASN A 220 -10.28 -11.89 -3.59
CA ASN A 220 -11.42 -12.39 -4.37
C ASN A 220 -12.77 -12.20 -3.68
N GLU A 221 -12.77 -11.92 -2.38
CA GLU A 221 -14.01 -11.61 -1.61
C GLU A 221 -14.46 -10.16 -1.77
N ILE A 222 -13.64 -9.29 -2.36
CA ILE A 222 -14.03 -7.91 -2.65
C ILE A 222 -15.12 -7.92 -3.70
N ASP A 223 -16.32 -7.50 -3.33
CA ASP A 223 -17.53 -7.53 -4.17
C ASP A 223 -17.95 -6.10 -4.53
N PHE A 224 -17.66 -5.71 -5.78
CA PHE A 224 -18.03 -4.38 -6.27
C PHE A 224 -19.55 -4.21 -6.46
N ASP A 225 -20.30 -5.28 -6.69
CA ASP A 225 -21.76 -5.19 -6.82
C ASP A 225 -22.41 -4.93 -5.45
N TRP A 226 -21.77 -5.37 -4.38
CA TRP A 226 -22.16 -5.04 -3.02
C TRP A 226 -21.63 -3.67 -2.57
N ILE A 227 -20.39 -3.28 -2.95
CA ILE A 227 -19.75 -2.02 -2.55
C ILE A 227 -20.33 -0.83 -3.31
N ALA A 228 -20.44 -0.89 -4.66
CA ALA A 228 -20.78 0.26 -5.50
C ALA A 228 -22.09 0.96 -5.15
N PRO A 229 -23.21 0.27 -4.82
CA PRO A 229 -24.44 0.93 -4.40
C PRO A 229 -24.33 1.78 -3.13
N ARG A 230 -23.33 1.49 -2.28
CA ARG A 230 -23.07 2.24 -1.05
C ARG A 230 -22.47 3.61 -1.32
N TYR A 231 -21.76 3.76 -2.44
CA TYR A 231 -21.29 5.06 -2.93
C TYR A 231 -22.43 5.94 -3.46
N GLU A 232 -23.54 5.36 -3.88
CA GLU A 232 -24.70 6.11 -4.39
C GLU A 232 -25.58 6.69 -3.28
N ARG A 233 -25.61 6.03 -2.12
CA ARG A 233 -26.42 6.45 -0.97
C ARG A 233 -25.83 7.62 -0.17
N GLY A 234 -24.65 8.12 -0.55
CA GLY A 234 -23.91 9.16 0.19
C GLY A 234 -23.18 8.57 1.40
N SER A 235 -21.94 8.96 1.59
CA SER A 235 -21.01 8.43 2.61
C SER A 235 -21.36 8.74 4.08
N ASN A 236 -22.62 8.97 4.41
CA ASN A 236 -23.08 9.19 5.79
C ASN A 236 -23.46 7.90 6.53
N ALA A 237 -23.29 6.74 5.93
CA ALA A 237 -23.54 5.46 6.58
C ALA A 237 -22.23 4.77 6.98
N ALA A 238 -21.52 5.35 7.95
CA ALA A 238 -20.61 4.61 8.82
C ALA A 238 -21.42 3.70 9.76
N THR A 239 -22.29 2.88 9.22
CA THR A 239 -22.90 1.76 9.92
C THR A 239 -22.38 0.50 9.27
N MET A 240 -21.57 -0.22 10.08
CA MET A 240 -21.08 -1.56 9.83
C MET A 240 -22.27 -2.50 9.58
N GLU A 241 -22.79 -2.56 8.36
CA GLU A 241 -23.56 -3.71 7.92
C GLU A 241 -22.54 -4.77 7.50
N GLU A 242 -22.39 -5.80 8.32
CA GLU A 242 -21.61 -6.99 7.99
C GLU A 242 -22.11 -7.56 6.65
N LYS A 243 -21.16 -7.96 5.79
CA LYS A 243 -21.49 -8.79 4.63
C LYS A 243 -22.11 -10.07 5.18
N PRO A 244 -23.31 -10.48 4.76
CA PRO A 244 -23.86 -11.76 5.18
C PRO A 244 -22.87 -12.86 4.82
N ALA A 245 -22.54 -13.71 5.79
CA ALA A 245 -21.73 -14.90 5.57
C ALA A 245 -22.37 -15.76 4.47
N VAL A 246 -21.61 -16.12 3.45
CA VAL A 246 -21.99 -17.05 2.39
C VAL A 246 -21.75 -18.47 2.86
#